data_5e96b6228dc242352b4ad86783f1068f
#
_entry.id   5e96b6228dc242352b4ad86783f1068f
#
_cell.length_a   1.000
_cell.length_b   1.000
_cell.length_c   1.000
_cell.angle_alpha   90.00
_cell.angle_beta   90.00
_cell.angle_gamma   90.00
#
_symmetry.space_group_name_H-M   'P 1'
#
loop_
_entity.id
_entity.type
_entity.pdbx_description
1 polymer ?
#
loop_
_entity_poly.entity_id
_entity_poly.type
_entity_poly.pdbx_seq_one_letter_code
_entity_poly.pdbx_strand_id
1 'polypeptide(L)'
;MKKIAILLSILICLFSASCSLPLHSSFSNNTHSPIETPHDKSSVSSSENIDFSQFSILQNIKDGVPISDDMLLEYPHIYSAIKKKISVDDSSITLEVSEFSGILHIAKLFSESENEYSVTLLNDSSNLNLAIISPDNSIFHIPMSSENVSITLQSGTSYLVLFGHKGSGNLTVNTPSQISLSIL
;
A
#
# COMPACT_ATOMS: atom_id res chain seq x y z
N MET A 1 10.71 -38.38 35.00
CA MET A 1 9.28 -38.05 35.15
C MET A 1 9.15 -36.92 36.17
N LYS A 2 9.08 -35.66 35.72
CA LYS A 2 8.72 -34.51 36.58
C LYS A 2 7.77 -33.63 35.80
N LYS A 3 6.53 -33.58 36.26
CA LYS A 3 5.47 -32.74 35.77
C LYS A 3 5.70 -31.32 36.29
N ILE A 4 5.83 -30.34 35.38
CA ILE A 4 5.84 -28.93 35.75
C ILE A 4 4.49 -28.38 35.32
N ALA A 5 3.68 -28.02 36.31
CA ALA A 5 2.43 -27.28 36.13
C ALA A 5 2.77 -25.80 35.97
N ILE A 6 2.35 -25.21 34.86
CA ILE A 6 2.45 -23.76 34.65
C ILE A 6 1.11 -23.15 35.00
N LEU A 7 1.15 -22.32 36.03
CA LEU A 7 0.02 -21.48 36.47
C LEU A 7 -0.32 -20.43 35.43
N LEU A 8 -1.56 -20.47 35.00
CA LEU A 8 -2.18 -19.44 34.15
C LEU A 8 -2.62 -18.27 35.05
N SER A 9 -1.95 -17.15 34.96
CA SER A 9 -2.33 -15.93 35.68
C SER A 9 -3.11 -15.03 34.74
N ILE A 10 -4.44 -15.02 34.87
CA ILE A 10 -5.34 -14.11 34.16
C ILE A 10 -5.37 -12.79 34.95
N LEU A 11 -4.78 -11.74 34.40
CA LEU A 11 -4.94 -10.39 34.91
C LEU A 11 -5.91 -9.61 34.01
N ILE A 12 -7.15 -9.53 34.44
CA ILE A 12 -8.18 -8.68 33.87
C ILE A 12 -8.01 -7.29 34.48
N CYS A 13 -7.55 -6.32 33.70
CA CYS A 13 -7.63 -4.90 34.05
C CYS A 13 -8.78 -4.25 33.30
N LEU A 14 -9.91 -4.09 33.99
CA LEU A 14 -10.99 -3.19 33.61
C LEU A 14 -10.58 -1.75 33.91
N PHE A 15 -10.41 -0.94 32.89
CA PHE A 15 -10.42 0.51 33.02
C PHE A 15 -11.60 1.09 32.25
N SER A 16 -12.66 1.36 33.00
CA SER A 16 -13.73 2.25 32.62
C SER A 16 -13.27 3.70 32.89
N ALA A 17 -13.06 4.48 31.86
CA ALA A 17 -12.92 5.93 31.98
C ALA A 17 -14.01 6.60 31.16
N SER A 18 -15.06 7.03 31.90
CA SER A 18 -16.04 7.98 31.42
C SER A 18 -15.40 9.36 31.28
N CYS A 19 -15.43 9.94 30.10
CA CYS A 19 -15.19 11.38 29.93
C CYS A 19 -16.46 12.02 29.37
N SER A 20 -17.16 12.73 30.26
CA SER A 20 -18.26 13.64 29.99
C SER A 20 -17.74 14.91 29.31
N LEU A 21 -18.37 15.27 28.18
CA LEU A 21 -18.17 16.54 27.49
C LEU A 21 -19.04 17.63 28.15
N PRO A 22 -18.54 18.84 28.38
CA PRO A 22 -19.39 19.98 28.70
C PRO A 22 -19.89 20.64 27.41
N LEU A 23 -21.21 20.73 27.28
CA LEU A 23 -21.90 21.66 26.40
C LEU A 23 -21.69 23.10 26.93
N HIS A 24 -21.11 23.94 26.11
CA HIS A 24 -21.19 25.40 26.33
C HIS A 24 -21.95 26.03 25.15
N SER A 25 -23.20 26.32 25.37
CA SER A 25 -24.01 27.22 24.57
C SER A 25 -23.73 28.66 25.02
N SER A 26 -23.34 29.52 24.10
CA SER A 26 -23.42 30.95 24.28
C SER A 26 -23.98 31.58 23.02
N PHE A 27 -25.25 31.93 23.12
CA PHE A 27 -25.91 32.88 22.22
C PHE A 27 -25.38 34.28 22.54
N SER A 28 -24.99 35.02 21.52
CA SER A 28 -24.93 36.48 21.57
C SER A 28 -25.39 37.06 20.24
N ASN A 29 -26.56 37.63 20.28
CA ASN A 29 -27.08 38.53 19.23
C ASN A 29 -26.33 39.86 19.28
N ASN A 30 -25.89 40.35 18.13
CA ASN A 30 -25.85 41.79 17.90
C ASN A 30 -26.07 42.12 16.42
N THR A 31 -27.13 42.83 16.19
CA THR A 31 -27.57 43.60 15.01
C THR A 31 -26.56 44.69 14.65
N HIS A 32 -26.20 44.85 13.40
CA HIS A 32 -26.35 46.06 12.57
C HIS A 32 -25.84 45.85 11.13
N SER A 33 -26.69 46.22 10.20
CA SER A 33 -26.44 46.35 8.74
C SER A 33 -25.67 47.63 8.38
N PRO A 34 -25.47 47.93 7.08
CA PRO A 34 -24.90 47.23 5.96
C PRO A 34 -23.78 48.09 5.29
N ILE A 35 -22.87 47.51 4.49
CA ILE A 35 -22.21 48.23 3.37
C ILE A 35 -21.65 47.14 2.38
N GLU A 36 -22.21 47.25 1.21
CA GLU A 36 -21.77 47.00 -0.18
C GLU A 36 -20.64 46.02 -0.51
N THR A 37 -20.98 45.17 -1.47
CA THR A 37 -20.22 44.27 -2.33
C THR A 37 -19.00 44.92 -3.03
N PRO A 38 -17.97 44.13 -3.44
CA PRO A 38 -18.08 43.50 -4.73
C PRO A 38 -17.74 42.01 -4.78
N HIS A 39 -18.37 41.39 -5.75
CA HIS A 39 -18.15 40.07 -6.32
C HIS A 39 -16.69 39.66 -6.42
N ASP A 40 -16.39 38.48 -5.81
CA ASP A 40 -15.59 37.50 -6.53
C ASP A 40 -16.01 36.09 -6.06
N LYS A 41 -16.91 35.50 -6.83
CA LYS A 41 -17.26 34.09 -6.69
C LYS A 41 -16.31 33.30 -7.54
N SER A 42 -15.25 32.79 -6.92
CA SER A 42 -14.54 31.63 -7.45
C SER A 42 -14.62 30.51 -6.40
N SER A 43 -15.83 29.97 -6.23
CA SER A 43 -15.99 28.66 -5.63
C SER A 43 -15.62 27.63 -6.68
N VAL A 44 -14.33 27.29 -6.76
CA VAL A 44 -13.92 26.06 -7.43
C VAL A 44 -14.35 24.91 -6.53
N SER A 45 -15.58 24.48 -6.72
CA SER A 45 -16.02 23.15 -6.31
C SER A 45 -15.37 22.17 -7.26
N SER A 46 -14.13 21.76 -6.97
CA SER A 46 -13.60 20.53 -7.50
C SER A 46 -14.38 19.38 -6.86
N SER A 47 -15.50 19.02 -7.48
CA SER A 47 -16.07 17.69 -7.27
C SER A 47 -15.01 16.71 -7.79
N GLU A 48 -14.20 16.16 -6.91
CA GLU A 48 -13.43 14.96 -7.21
C GLU A 48 -14.45 13.93 -7.70
N ASN A 49 -14.41 13.65 -8.99
CA ASN A 49 -15.16 12.54 -9.58
C ASN A 49 -14.58 11.27 -8.96
N ILE A 50 -15.21 10.79 -7.88
CA ILE A 50 -14.91 9.49 -7.32
C ILE A 50 -15.24 8.49 -8.42
N ASP A 51 -14.20 7.88 -8.97
CA ASP A 51 -14.36 6.86 -10.01
C ASP A 51 -14.91 5.58 -9.37
N PHE A 52 -16.23 5.43 -9.44
CA PHE A 52 -16.93 4.25 -8.93
C PHE A 52 -16.48 2.95 -9.59
N SER A 53 -15.83 2.99 -10.75
CA SER A 53 -15.30 1.81 -11.42
C SER A 53 -14.18 1.17 -10.59
N GLN A 54 -13.28 1.98 -10.04
CA GLN A 54 -12.19 1.51 -9.19
C GLN A 54 -12.69 0.85 -7.90
N PHE A 55 -13.79 1.38 -7.32
CA PHE A 55 -14.38 0.77 -6.14
C PHE A 55 -14.93 -0.64 -6.43
N SER A 56 -15.60 -0.84 -7.56
CA SER A 56 -16.12 -2.16 -7.94
C SER A 56 -14.99 -3.17 -8.22
N ILE A 57 -13.89 -2.73 -8.84
CA ILE A 57 -12.72 -3.58 -9.08
C ILE A 57 -12.08 -4.01 -7.77
N LEU A 58 -11.86 -3.08 -6.83
CA LEU A 58 -11.31 -3.42 -5.53
C LEU A 58 -12.22 -4.37 -4.75
N GLN A 59 -13.54 -4.21 -4.85
CA GLN A 59 -14.49 -5.12 -4.22
C GLN A 59 -14.40 -6.51 -4.83
N ASN A 60 -14.32 -6.63 -6.16
CA ASN A 60 -14.14 -7.91 -6.84
C ASN A 60 -12.85 -8.62 -6.40
N ILE A 61 -11.73 -7.88 -6.27
CA ILE A 61 -10.48 -8.44 -5.75
C ILE A 61 -10.68 -8.94 -4.31
N LYS A 62 -11.35 -8.17 -3.45
CA LYS A 62 -11.65 -8.58 -2.07
C LYS A 62 -12.53 -9.84 -2.00
N ASP A 63 -13.39 -10.02 -2.97
CA ASP A 63 -14.26 -11.20 -3.11
C ASP A 63 -13.55 -12.40 -3.76
N GLY A 64 -12.26 -12.26 -4.06
CA GLY A 64 -11.40 -13.35 -4.54
C GLY A 64 -11.33 -13.48 -6.06
N VAL A 65 -11.76 -12.48 -6.82
CA VAL A 65 -11.54 -12.45 -8.27
C VAL A 65 -10.04 -12.38 -8.54
N PRO A 66 -9.46 -13.25 -9.38
CA PRO A 66 -8.05 -13.23 -9.72
C PRO A 66 -7.61 -11.91 -10.34
N ILE A 67 -6.45 -11.42 -9.95
CA ILE A 67 -5.82 -10.24 -10.54
C ILE A 67 -5.11 -10.67 -11.83
N SER A 68 -5.50 -10.07 -12.95
CA SER A 68 -4.88 -10.32 -14.26
C SER A 68 -3.72 -9.33 -14.52
N ASP A 69 -2.89 -9.65 -15.50
CA ASP A 69 -1.79 -8.78 -15.93
C ASP A 69 -2.30 -7.42 -16.44
N ASP A 70 -3.40 -7.41 -17.17
CA ASP A 70 -4.02 -6.15 -17.61
C ASP A 70 -4.37 -5.24 -16.44
N MET A 71 -4.85 -5.81 -15.34
CA MET A 71 -5.16 -5.04 -14.14
C MET A 71 -3.91 -4.45 -13.47
N LEU A 72 -2.76 -5.15 -13.52
CA LEU A 72 -1.49 -4.61 -13.00
C LEU A 72 -1.04 -3.37 -13.78
N LEU A 73 -1.32 -3.31 -15.09
CA LEU A 73 -1.01 -2.17 -15.95
C LEU A 73 -1.99 -1.01 -15.76
N GLU A 74 -3.28 -1.33 -15.64
CA GLU A 74 -4.35 -0.33 -15.67
C GLU A 74 -4.56 0.34 -14.31
N TYR A 75 -4.33 -0.38 -13.19
CA TYR A 75 -4.69 0.08 -11.84
C TYR A 75 -3.49 0.12 -10.88
N PRO A 76 -2.58 1.10 -10.98
CA PRO A 76 -1.34 1.12 -10.21
C PRO A 76 -1.52 1.28 -8.69
N HIS A 77 -2.65 1.82 -8.23
CA HIS A 77 -2.89 2.14 -6.82
C HIS A 77 -4.32 1.81 -6.36
N ILE A 78 -4.81 0.62 -6.71
CA ILE A 78 -6.13 0.15 -6.28
C ILE A 78 -5.99 -0.90 -5.18
N TYR A 79 -6.03 -0.50 -3.92
CA TYR A 79 -5.83 -1.41 -2.79
C TYR A 79 -6.55 -0.99 -1.52
N SER A 80 -6.68 -1.96 -0.60
CA SER A 80 -7.00 -1.72 0.81
C SER A 80 -6.04 -2.52 1.69
N ALA A 81 -5.70 -1.98 2.85
CA ALA A 81 -4.89 -2.66 3.86
C ALA A 81 -5.24 -2.12 5.25
N ILE A 82 -5.18 -2.97 6.28
CA ILE A 82 -5.28 -2.52 7.68
C ILE A 82 -3.98 -1.84 8.09
N LYS A 83 -2.84 -2.43 7.69
CA LYS A 83 -1.51 -1.87 7.93
C LYS A 83 -0.71 -1.88 6.63
N LYS A 84 -0.02 -0.79 6.37
CA LYS A 84 0.96 -0.70 5.27
C LYS A 84 2.14 0.13 5.73
N LYS A 85 3.33 -0.44 5.69
CA LYS A 85 4.60 0.26 5.86
C LYS A 85 5.52 -0.15 4.73
N ILE A 86 6.05 0.83 4.02
CA ILE A 86 6.99 0.66 2.93
C ILE A 86 8.22 1.49 3.25
N SER A 87 9.39 0.89 3.14
CA SER A 87 10.68 1.57 3.25
C SER A 87 11.52 1.20 2.03
N VAL A 88 12.12 2.19 1.42
CA VAL A 88 13.04 2.03 0.28
C VAL A 88 14.35 2.67 0.65
N ASP A 89 15.41 1.88 0.64
CA ASP A 89 16.80 2.30 0.79
C ASP A 89 17.52 2.16 -0.55
N ASP A 90 18.78 2.53 -0.63
CA ASP A 90 19.57 2.50 -1.88
C ASP A 90 19.60 1.13 -2.57
N SER A 91 19.48 0.04 -1.82
CA SER A 91 19.57 -1.32 -2.32
C SER A 91 18.51 -2.27 -1.78
N SER A 92 17.53 -1.77 -1.05
CA SER A 92 16.49 -2.63 -0.48
C SER A 92 15.11 -1.98 -0.43
N ILE A 93 14.09 -2.80 -0.58
CA ILE A 93 12.69 -2.44 -0.40
C ILE A 93 12.12 -3.35 0.67
N THR A 94 11.63 -2.78 1.77
CA THR A 94 10.99 -3.52 2.86
C THR A 94 9.52 -3.15 2.93
N LEU A 95 8.69 -4.17 3.01
CA LEU A 95 7.23 -4.07 3.11
C LEU A 95 6.73 -4.79 4.35
N GLU A 96 5.84 -4.16 5.07
CA GLU A 96 5.04 -4.76 6.12
C GLU A 96 3.58 -4.44 5.84
N VAL A 97 2.77 -5.47 5.60
CA VAL A 97 1.35 -5.29 5.29
C VAL A 97 0.49 -6.28 6.07
N SER A 98 -0.76 -5.87 6.33
CA SER A 98 -1.78 -6.71 6.95
C SER A 98 -3.11 -6.52 6.26
N GLU A 99 -3.80 -7.62 5.97
CA GLU A 99 -5.10 -7.66 5.27
C GLU A 99 -5.07 -6.88 3.95
N PHE A 100 -3.97 -6.97 3.22
CA PHE A 100 -3.80 -6.30 1.93
C PHE A 100 -4.63 -6.99 0.86
N SER A 101 -5.44 -6.22 0.14
CA SER A 101 -6.12 -6.68 -1.08
C SER A 101 -6.01 -5.61 -2.15
N GLY A 102 -5.58 -5.98 -3.34
CA GLY A 102 -5.47 -5.06 -4.47
C GLY A 102 -4.14 -5.09 -5.18
N ILE A 103 -3.82 -3.95 -5.81
CA ILE A 103 -2.61 -3.70 -6.61
C ILE A 103 -1.98 -2.42 -6.12
N LEU A 104 -0.67 -2.43 -5.89
CA LEU A 104 0.11 -1.29 -5.46
C LEU A 104 1.48 -1.29 -6.14
N HIS A 105 1.73 -0.29 -6.96
CA HIS A 105 3.07 -0.01 -7.45
C HIS A 105 3.89 0.57 -6.29
N ILE A 106 4.98 -0.12 -5.92
CA ILE A 106 5.74 0.16 -4.69
C ILE A 106 6.90 1.10 -4.97
N ALA A 107 7.67 0.78 -6.01
CA ALA A 107 8.93 1.44 -6.31
C ALA A 107 9.21 1.45 -7.82
N LYS A 108 10.02 2.42 -8.22
CA LYS A 108 10.68 2.45 -9.51
C LYS A 108 12.03 1.79 -9.41
N LEU A 109 12.35 0.98 -10.40
CA LEU A 109 13.63 0.32 -10.61
C LEU A 109 14.22 0.91 -11.89
N PHE A 110 15.29 1.67 -11.78
CA PHE A 110 15.95 2.24 -12.96
C PHE A 110 17.23 1.50 -13.29
N SER A 111 17.37 1.09 -14.56
CA SER A 111 18.58 0.48 -15.12
C SER A 111 19.05 1.27 -16.34
N GLU A 112 20.34 1.56 -16.42
CA GLU A 112 20.93 2.28 -17.57
C GLU A 112 20.97 1.44 -18.84
N SER A 113 21.06 0.11 -18.69
CA SER A 113 21.12 -0.85 -19.80
C SER A 113 20.33 -2.10 -19.50
N GLU A 114 19.93 -2.81 -20.55
CA GLU A 114 19.36 -4.15 -20.37
C GLU A 114 20.40 -5.09 -19.78
N ASN A 115 20.06 -5.71 -18.66
CA ASN A 115 20.92 -6.66 -17.99
C ASN A 115 20.13 -7.61 -17.11
N GLU A 116 20.74 -8.75 -16.82
CA GLU A 116 20.24 -9.73 -15.85
C GLU A 116 20.82 -9.43 -14.47
N TYR A 117 19.95 -9.36 -13.48
CA TYR A 117 20.30 -9.07 -12.10
C TYR A 117 19.82 -10.18 -11.18
N SER A 118 20.62 -10.53 -10.18
CA SER A 118 20.17 -11.38 -9.09
C SER A 118 19.64 -10.53 -7.96
N VAL A 119 18.37 -10.71 -7.60
CA VAL A 119 17.75 -10.08 -6.43
C VAL A 119 17.51 -11.12 -5.34
N THR A 120 17.69 -10.73 -4.09
CA THR A 120 17.39 -11.60 -2.95
C THR A 120 16.03 -11.22 -2.38
N LEU A 121 15.15 -12.21 -2.27
CA LEU A 121 13.81 -12.07 -1.74
C LEU A 121 13.71 -12.76 -0.38
N LEU A 122 13.48 -11.98 0.67
CA LEU A 122 13.13 -12.51 1.99
C LEU A 122 11.62 -12.37 2.17
N ASN A 123 10.92 -13.49 2.15
CA ASN A 123 9.47 -13.53 2.14
C ASN A 123 8.93 -14.30 3.35
N ASP A 124 8.26 -13.59 4.24
CA ASP A 124 7.47 -14.13 5.34
C ASP A 124 6.02 -13.62 5.20
N SER A 125 5.43 -13.89 4.05
CA SER A 125 4.10 -13.42 3.73
C SER A 125 3.21 -14.55 3.21
N SER A 126 1.90 -14.32 3.31
CA SER A 126 0.87 -15.19 2.74
C SER A 126 -0.02 -14.39 1.80
N ASN A 127 -0.43 -15.00 0.69
CA ASN A 127 -1.36 -14.43 -0.28
C ASN A 127 -0.92 -13.07 -0.87
N LEU A 128 0.39 -12.81 -0.87
CA LEU A 128 1.01 -11.68 -1.54
C LEU A 128 1.84 -12.18 -2.72
N ASN A 129 1.89 -11.38 -3.77
CA ASN A 129 2.69 -11.62 -4.96
C ASN A 129 3.42 -10.35 -5.35
N LEU A 130 4.54 -10.52 -6.08
CA LEU A 130 5.28 -9.44 -6.69
C LEU A 130 5.38 -9.64 -8.19
N ALA A 131 5.37 -8.53 -8.91
CA ALA A 131 5.71 -8.50 -10.32
C ALA A 131 6.59 -7.29 -10.65
N ILE A 132 7.29 -7.36 -11.75
CA ILE A 132 8.00 -6.24 -12.37
C ILE A 132 7.31 -5.92 -13.68
N ILE A 133 6.95 -4.65 -13.86
CA ILE A 133 6.46 -4.12 -15.13
C ILE A 133 7.62 -3.40 -15.80
N SER A 134 8.03 -3.87 -16.98
CA SER A 134 9.11 -3.30 -17.77
C SER A 134 8.68 -2.05 -18.55
N PRO A 135 9.61 -1.25 -19.11
CA PRO A 135 9.27 -0.07 -19.92
C PRO A 135 8.42 -0.36 -21.16
N ASP A 136 8.46 -1.57 -21.68
CA ASP A 136 7.64 -2.04 -22.81
C ASP A 136 6.28 -2.65 -22.39
N ASN A 137 5.91 -2.52 -21.10
CA ASN A 137 4.73 -3.11 -20.46
C ASN A 137 4.76 -4.64 -20.37
N SER A 138 5.89 -5.30 -20.61
CA SER A 138 6.03 -6.71 -20.27
C SER A 138 6.02 -6.91 -18.75
N ILE A 139 5.41 -8.01 -18.29
CA ILE A 139 5.26 -8.32 -16.87
C ILE A 139 6.03 -9.59 -16.53
N PHE A 140 6.89 -9.48 -15.54
CA PHE A 140 7.60 -10.61 -14.95
C PHE A 140 7.12 -10.85 -13.53
N HIS A 141 6.48 -12.01 -13.30
CA HIS A 141 6.05 -12.43 -11.97
C HIS A 141 7.24 -12.99 -11.19
N ILE A 142 7.52 -12.41 -10.03
CA ILE A 142 8.61 -12.85 -9.15
C ILE A 142 8.19 -14.12 -8.41
N PRO A 143 8.93 -15.24 -8.53
CA PRO A 143 8.65 -16.46 -7.78
C PRO A 143 8.83 -16.25 -6.27
N MET A 144 7.74 -16.19 -5.52
CA MET A 144 7.74 -15.90 -4.08
C MET A 144 8.34 -17.01 -3.20
N SER A 145 8.59 -18.18 -3.76
CA SER A 145 9.18 -19.35 -3.07
C SER A 145 10.71 -19.40 -3.13
N SER A 146 11.33 -18.49 -3.87
CA SER A 146 12.79 -18.49 -4.11
C SER A 146 13.45 -17.34 -3.37
N GLU A 147 14.52 -17.62 -2.61
CA GLU A 147 15.33 -16.58 -1.96
C GLU A 147 16.11 -15.74 -2.96
N ASN A 148 16.61 -16.36 -4.03
CA ASN A 148 17.37 -15.67 -5.08
C ASN A 148 16.63 -15.82 -6.41
N VAL A 149 16.31 -14.70 -7.02
CA VAL A 149 15.56 -14.62 -8.26
C VAL A 149 16.40 -13.86 -9.28
N SER A 150 16.59 -14.45 -10.47
CA SER A 150 17.14 -13.73 -11.60
C SER A 150 16.04 -12.93 -12.28
N ILE A 151 16.29 -11.63 -12.45
CA ILE A 151 15.38 -10.72 -13.15
C ILE A 151 16.14 -10.04 -14.29
N THR A 152 15.51 -9.90 -15.44
CA THR A 152 16.02 -9.08 -16.52
C THR A 152 15.33 -7.73 -16.48
N LEU A 153 16.10 -6.65 -16.29
CA LEU A 153 15.60 -5.29 -16.44
C LEU A 153 16.03 -4.73 -17.78
N GLN A 154 15.10 -4.17 -18.51
CA GLN A 154 15.37 -3.40 -19.70
C GLN A 154 15.96 -2.02 -19.32
N SER A 155 16.64 -1.36 -20.27
CA SER A 155 17.05 0.04 -20.09
C SER A 155 15.84 0.93 -19.85
N GLY A 156 15.90 1.75 -18.81
CA GLY A 156 14.81 2.66 -18.42
C GLY A 156 14.21 2.34 -17.06
N THR A 157 12.98 2.78 -16.88
CA THR A 157 12.24 2.64 -15.60
C THR A 157 11.28 1.47 -15.66
N SER A 158 11.47 0.52 -14.77
CA SER A 158 10.52 -0.57 -14.46
C SER A 158 9.80 -0.27 -13.13
N TYR A 159 8.68 -0.93 -12.90
CA TYR A 159 7.91 -0.77 -11.67
C TYR A 159 7.84 -2.08 -10.91
N LEU A 160 8.16 -2.05 -9.61
CA LEU A 160 7.87 -3.16 -8.71
C LEU A 160 6.46 -3.05 -8.18
N VAL A 161 5.69 -4.11 -8.35
CA VAL A 161 4.25 -4.14 -8.04
C VAL A 161 3.97 -5.22 -7.00
N LEU A 162 3.30 -4.83 -5.91
CA LEU A 162 2.68 -5.74 -4.95
C LEU A 162 1.22 -5.97 -5.35
N PHE A 163 0.78 -7.22 -5.32
CA PHE A 163 -0.62 -7.54 -5.53
C PHE A 163 -1.03 -8.79 -4.74
N GLY A 164 -2.31 -8.89 -4.42
CA GLY A 164 -2.80 -10.01 -3.63
C GLY A 164 -4.22 -9.85 -3.12
N HIS A 165 -4.66 -10.88 -2.37
CA HIS A 165 -5.98 -10.95 -1.77
C HIS A 165 -5.86 -11.38 -0.31
N LYS A 166 -6.28 -10.50 0.63
CA LYS A 166 -6.17 -10.69 2.09
C LYS A 166 -4.78 -11.14 2.53
N GLY A 167 -3.75 -10.61 1.86
CA GLY A 167 -2.36 -10.96 2.13
C GLY A 167 -1.81 -10.23 3.34
N SER A 168 -0.94 -10.91 4.08
CA SER A 168 -0.28 -10.35 5.26
C SER A 168 1.13 -10.87 5.38
N GLY A 169 2.03 -10.06 5.94
CA GLY A 169 3.40 -10.47 6.26
C GLY A 169 4.43 -9.40 5.98
N ASN A 170 5.67 -9.84 6.02
CA ASN A 170 6.85 -9.03 5.75
C ASN A 170 7.53 -9.51 4.48
N LEU A 171 8.03 -8.57 3.70
CA LEU A 171 8.71 -8.83 2.45
C LEU A 171 9.89 -7.88 2.33
N THR A 172 11.07 -8.42 2.00
CA THR A 172 12.24 -7.60 1.69
C THR A 172 12.80 -8.02 0.35
N VAL A 173 13.00 -7.06 -0.54
CA VAL A 173 13.64 -7.24 -1.84
C VAL A 173 14.97 -6.51 -1.80
N ASN A 174 16.09 -7.24 -1.87
CA ASN A 174 17.42 -6.66 -1.97
C ASN A 174 17.86 -6.68 -3.42
N THR A 175 18.28 -5.53 -3.92
CA THR A 175 18.75 -5.33 -5.29
C THR A 175 20.24 -5.03 -5.32
N PRO A 176 20.95 -5.38 -6.39
CA PRO A 176 22.34 -4.96 -6.56
C PRO A 176 22.42 -3.43 -6.77
N SER A 177 23.59 -2.86 -6.45
CA SER A 177 23.83 -1.40 -6.47
C SER A 177 23.72 -0.75 -7.86
N GLN A 178 23.68 -1.55 -8.92
CA GLN A 178 23.49 -1.07 -10.30
C GLN A 178 22.05 -0.69 -10.61
N ILE A 179 21.11 -1.04 -9.75
CA ILE A 179 19.70 -0.67 -9.88
C ILE A 179 19.43 0.51 -8.95
N SER A 180 19.01 1.64 -9.52
CA SER A 180 18.56 2.77 -8.70
C SER A 180 17.11 2.55 -8.27
N LEU A 181 16.85 2.68 -6.97
CA LEU A 181 15.52 2.53 -6.37
C LEU A 181 14.96 3.90 -6.01
N SER A 182 13.65 4.07 -6.23
CA SER A 182 12.90 5.20 -5.66
C SER A 182 11.48 4.78 -5.32
N ILE A 183 10.96 5.32 -4.20
CA ILE A 183 9.55 5.11 -3.81
C ILE A 183 8.60 5.83 -4.76
N LEU A 184 7.38 5.31 -4.89
CA LEU A 184 6.27 5.91 -5.63
C LEU A 184 5.32 6.68 -4.72
#